data_e36e7308442b669be431d626ea98360a
#
_entry.id   e36e7308442b669be431d626ea98360a
#
_cell.length_a   1.000
_cell.length_b   1.000
_cell.length_c   1.000
_cell.angle_alpha   90.00
_cell.angle_beta   90.00
_cell.angle_gamma   90.00
#
_symmetry.space_group_name_H-M   'P 1'
#
loop_
_entity.id
_entity.type
_entity.pdbx_description
1 polymer ?
#
loop_
_entity_poly.entity_id
_entity_poly.type
_entity_poly.pdbx_seq_one_letter_code
_entity_poly.pdbx_strand_id
1 'polypeptide(L)'
;MIMDYEHSKTPAIVAPRWEIVPEVLLSENLHARSKERIRKYRGIKEDVYAPEFKPDTSLSKQLNLGDKEIIVTVRPPATEAHYHNPESETSFIEFMERVMATPGVKAVLLPRNKAQESHIRANWPKWFEGDKVIVPKQAVDGLNLLWHSDLVVSGGGTMNREAAALGIPVYSIFRGKSGAVDRHLQKERKMVLIETSADVQNKILLQRRDRNAAANGGARSALSDIVGEVEGIVRADCRK
;
A
#
# COMPACT_ATOMS: atom_id res chain seq x y z
N MET A 1 8.45 -9.21 -17.96
CA MET A 1 7.56 -9.09 -16.75
C MET A 1 8.10 -7.97 -15.88
N ILE A 2 7.25 -7.08 -15.40
CA ILE A 2 7.61 -6.10 -14.36
C ILE A 2 7.13 -6.68 -13.03
N MET A 3 8.02 -6.75 -12.03
CA MET A 3 7.76 -7.38 -10.75
C MET A 3 8.35 -6.52 -9.61
N ASP A 4 7.69 -6.51 -8.46
CA ASP A 4 8.07 -5.73 -7.27
C ASP A 4 8.03 -6.52 -5.95
N TYR A 5 7.79 -7.85 -6.03
CA TYR A 5 7.72 -8.72 -4.87
C TYR A 5 8.34 -10.09 -5.16
N GLU A 6 9.51 -10.33 -4.60
CA GLU A 6 10.37 -11.51 -4.84
C GLU A 6 9.79 -12.82 -4.30
N HIS A 7 8.76 -12.77 -3.47
CA HIS A 7 8.13 -13.97 -2.90
C HIS A 7 6.85 -14.37 -3.63
N SER A 8 6.54 -13.72 -4.78
CA SER A 8 5.41 -14.14 -5.61
C SER A 8 5.72 -15.51 -6.22
N LYS A 9 4.77 -16.45 -6.11
CA LYS A 9 4.88 -17.74 -6.79
C LYS A 9 4.49 -17.55 -8.25
N THR A 10 5.47 -17.59 -9.15
CA THR A 10 5.19 -17.72 -10.59
C THR A 10 4.95 -19.19 -10.91
N PRO A 11 3.90 -19.55 -11.67
CA PRO A 11 3.75 -20.93 -12.13
C PRO A 11 5.03 -21.38 -12.86
N ALA A 12 5.59 -22.52 -12.49
CA ALA A 12 6.83 -23.04 -13.03
C ALA A 12 6.84 -23.24 -14.57
N ILE A 13 5.65 -23.21 -15.17
CA ILE A 13 5.43 -23.42 -16.62
C ILE A 13 5.79 -22.17 -17.44
N VAL A 14 5.79 -20.97 -16.85
CA VAL A 14 6.01 -19.71 -17.55
C VAL A 14 7.11 -18.91 -16.87
N ALA A 15 8.38 -19.25 -17.18
CA ALA A 15 9.48 -18.38 -16.79
C ALA A 15 9.52 -17.14 -17.72
N PRO A 16 9.52 -15.91 -17.18
CA PRO A 16 9.63 -14.71 -18.02
C PRO A 16 10.96 -14.70 -18.74
N ARG A 17 10.96 -14.25 -20.00
CA ARG A 17 12.21 -14.08 -20.76
C ARG A 17 13.04 -12.93 -20.21
N TRP A 18 12.39 -11.86 -19.75
CA TRP A 18 13.00 -10.69 -19.14
C TRP A 18 12.24 -10.30 -17.88
N GLU A 19 12.95 -9.88 -16.85
CA GLU A 19 12.38 -9.28 -15.64
C GLU A 19 12.90 -7.85 -15.46
N ILE A 20 11.98 -6.92 -15.24
CA ILE A 20 12.27 -5.53 -14.92
C ILE A 20 11.80 -5.31 -13.47
N VAL A 21 12.73 -4.96 -12.60
CA VAL A 21 12.49 -4.96 -11.13
C VAL A 21 13.09 -3.71 -10.48
N PRO A 22 12.58 -3.27 -9.33
CA PRO A 22 13.26 -2.26 -8.52
C PRO A 22 14.69 -2.68 -8.19
N GLU A 23 15.61 -1.73 -8.15
CA GLU A 23 17.03 -2.00 -7.88
C GLU A 23 17.27 -2.66 -6.52
N VAL A 24 16.36 -2.46 -5.56
CA VAL A 24 16.42 -3.03 -4.22
C VAL A 24 16.17 -4.54 -4.18
N LEU A 25 15.63 -5.13 -5.24
CA LEU A 25 15.45 -6.58 -5.32
C LEU A 25 16.78 -7.27 -5.66
N LEU A 26 17.11 -8.30 -4.86
CA LEU A 26 18.29 -9.12 -5.12
C LEU A 26 18.04 -10.08 -6.29
N SER A 27 18.97 -10.14 -7.23
CA SER A 27 18.85 -10.98 -8.45
C SER A 27 18.73 -12.48 -8.17
N GLU A 28 19.14 -12.92 -6.98
CA GLU A 28 19.10 -14.33 -6.54
C GLU A 28 17.69 -14.84 -6.29
N ASN A 29 16.76 -13.93 -6.02
CA ASN A 29 15.36 -14.25 -5.66
C ASN A 29 14.40 -14.07 -6.86
N LEU A 30 14.94 -13.93 -8.09
CA LEU A 30 14.15 -13.64 -9.26
C LEU A 30 13.99 -14.87 -10.16
N HIS A 31 12.99 -14.84 -11.04
CA HIS A 31 12.56 -16.00 -11.82
C HIS A 31 13.17 -16.07 -13.23
N ALA A 32 13.86 -15.01 -13.66
CA ALA A 32 14.53 -15.00 -14.96
C ALA A 32 15.56 -16.14 -15.07
N ARG A 33 15.60 -16.81 -16.23
CA ARG A 33 16.51 -17.94 -16.50
C ARG A 33 17.98 -17.58 -16.39
N SER A 34 18.34 -16.30 -16.54
CA SER A 34 19.71 -15.81 -16.39
C SER A 34 19.70 -14.39 -15.81
N LYS A 35 20.73 -14.07 -15.01
CA LYS A 35 20.90 -12.75 -14.41
C LYS A 35 21.02 -11.63 -15.47
N GLU A 36 21.52 -11.94 -16.65
CA GLU A 36 21.66 -11.01 -17.77
C GLU A 36 20.31 -10.54 -18.34
N ARG A 37 19.23 -11.25 -18.01
CA ARG A 37 17.87 -10.93 -18.42
C ARG A 37 17.07 -10.17 -17.33
N ILE A 38 17.76 -9.77 -16.27
CA ILE A 38 17.20 -8.93 -15.22
C ILE A 38 17.62 -7.49 -15.53
N ARG A 39 16.65 -6.60 -15.55
CA ARG A 39 16.81 -5.16 -15.69
C ARG A 39 16.35 -4.49 -14.43
N LYS A 40 17.05 -3.47 -13.99
CA LYS A 40 16.76 -2.78 -12.74
C LYS A 40 16.40 -1.33 -12.99
N TYR A 41 15.43 -0.81 -12.22
CA TYR A 41 15.03 0.59 -12.23
C TYR A 41 15.08 1.18 -10.82
N ARG A 42 15.29 2.49 -10.73
CA ARG A 42 15.34 3.24 -9.47
C ARG A 42 13.96 3.48 -8.93
N GLY A 43 13.83 3.47 -7.59
CA GLY A 43 12.57 3.71 -6.91
C GLY A 43 11.67 2.48 -6.83
N ILE A 44 10.37 2.72 -6.73
CA ILE A 44 9.34 1.69 -6.66
C ILE A 44 8.36 1.81 -7.84
N LYS A 45 7.56 0.78 -8.06
CA LYS A 45 6.60 0.76 -9.19
C LYS A 45 5.59 1.92 -9.11
N GLU A 46 5.21 2.29 -7.93
CA GLU A 46 4.26 3.36 -7.66
C GLU A 46 4.80 4.75 -8.05
N ASP A 47 6.13 4.92 -8.11
CA ASP A 47 6.78 6.17 -8.58
C ASP A 47 6.56 6.41 -10.09
N VAL A 48 6.02 5.43 -10.82
CA VAL A 48 5.65 5.60 -12.24
C VAL A 48 4.46 6.54 -12.40
N TYR A 49 3.47 6.47 -11.50
CA TYR A 49 2.20 7.18 -11.65
C TYR A 49 1.88 8.14 -10.49
N ALA A 50 2.40 7.92 -9.29
CA ALA A 50 2.16 8.80 -8.15
C ALA A 50 2.57 10.27 -8.38
N PRO A 51 3.67 10.59 -9.09
CA PRO A 51 4.06 11.97 -9.37
C PRO A 51 3.10 12.74 -10.28
N GLU A 52 2.28 12.03 -11.07
CA GLU A 52 1.30 12.64 -11.98
C GLU A 52 -0.10 12.76 -11.34
N PHE A 53 -0.26 12.21 -10.14
CA PHE A 53 -1.52 12.23 -9.45
C PHE A 53 -1.97 13.67 -9.15
N LYS A 54 -3.24 13.94 -9.45
CA LYS A 54 -3.90 15.21 -9.14
C LYS A 54 -5.09 14.94 -8.25
N PRO A 55 -5.12 15.49 -7.03
CA PRO A 55 -6.21 15.25 -6.10
C PRO A 55 -7.53 15.83 -6.59
N ASP A 56 -8.60 15.08 -6.41
CA ASP A 56 -9.98 15.50 -6.62
C ASP A 56 -10.68 15.70 -5.28
N THR A 57 -11.12 16.91 -5.00
CA THR A 57 -11.81 17.28 -3.77
C THR A 57 -13.26 16.78 -3.69
N SER A 58 -13.84 16.25 -4.78
CA SER A 58 -15.20 15.71 -4.78
C SER A 58 -15.33 14.49 -3.87
N LEU A 59 -14.28 13.67 -3.76
CA LEU A 59 -14.29 12.46 -2.95
C LEU A 59 -14.45 12.76 -1.45
N SER A 60 -13.82 13.81 -0.93
CA SER A 60 -13.98 14.19 0.47
C SER A 60 -15.42 14.56 0.80
N LYS A 61 -16.11 15.25 -0.11
CA LYS A 61 -17.53 15.58 0.02
C LYS A 61 -18.41 14.32 -0.09
N GLN A 62 -18.13 13.46 -1.07
CA GLN A 62 -18.87 12.21 -1.28
C GLN A 62 -18.82 11.29 -0.05
N LEU A 63 -17.69 11.21 0.62
CA LEU A 63 -17.47 10.39 1.80
C LEU A 63 -17.75 11.15 3.11
N ASN A 64 -18.18 12.40 3.04
CA ASN A 64 -18.43 13.26 4.20
C ASN A 64 -17.22 13.28 5.16
N LEU A 65 -16.03 13.52 4.61
CA LEU A 65 -14.79 13.65 5.39
C LEU A 65 -14.67 15.08 5.87
N GLY A 66 -14.78 15.26 7.18
CA GLY A 66 -14.72 16.60 7.80
C GLY A 66 -13.30 17.16 7.83
N ASP A 67 -13.18 18.49 7.70
CA ASP A 67 -11.88 19.17 7.70
C ASP A 67 -11.20 19.20 9.07
N LYS A 68 -11.95 18.94 10.14
CA LYS A 68 -11.43 18.96 11.53
C LYS A 68 -11.06 17.58 12.06
N GLU A 69 -11.49 16.52 11.37
CA GLU A 69 -11.25 15.14 11.78
C GLU A 69 -9.89 14.64 11.27
N ILE A 70 -9.31 13.70 12.00
CA ILE A 70 -8.18 12.90 11.54
C ILE A 70 -8.75 11.77 10.68
N ILE A 71 -8.47 11.77 9.40
CA ILE A 71 -8.98 10.78 8.45
C ILE A 71 -7.96 9.65 8.31
N VAL A 72 -8.41 8.44 8.59
CA VAL A 72 -7.57 7.22 8.48
C VAL A 72 -8.14 6.30 7.42
N THR A 73 -7.36 5.95 6.41
CA THR A 73 -7.72 4.84 5.53
C THR A 73 -7.23 3.54 6.15
N VAL A 74 -8.16 2.60 6.33
CA VAL A 74 -7.90 1.28 6.94
C VAL A 74 -8.21 0.18 5.94
N ARG A 75 -7.21 -0.66 5.63
CA ARG A 75 -7.42 -1.85 4.82
C ARG A 75 -7.14 -3.10 5.65
N PRO A 76 -8.15 -3.93 5.90
CA PRO A 76 -7.98 -5.16 6.68
C PRO A 76 -6.96 -6.12 6.03
N PRO A 77 -6.31 -7.00 6.81
CA PRO A 77 -5.46 -8.04 6.27
C PRO A 77 -6.27 -9.02 5.41
N ALA A 78 -5.58 -9.76 4.54
CA ALA A 78 -6.20 -10.81 3.75
C ALA A 78 -6.39 -12.06 4.61
N THR A 79 -7.63 -12.38 4.96
CA THR A 79 -7.97 -13.56 5.76
C THR A 79 -8.01 -14.87 4.96
N GLU A 80 -8.26 -14.77 3.63
CA GLU A 80 -8.38 -15.91 2.73
C GLU A 80 -7.08 -16.22 1.95
N ALA A 81 -6.00 -15.48 2.18
CA ALA A 81 -4.76 -15.68 1.46
C ALA A 81 -3.87 -16.74 2.13
N HIS A 82 -3.06 -17.45 1.32
CA HIS A 82 -2.09 -18.44 1.81
C HIS A 82 -1.05 -17.90 2.82
N TYR A 83 -1.00 -16.59 3.00
CA TYR A 83 -0.15 -15.87 3.96
C TYR A 83 -0.96 -15.23 5.10
N HIS A 84 -2.16 -15.75 5.37
CA HIS A 84 -2.94 -15.31 6.54
C HIS A 84 -2.13 -15.51 7.82
N ASN A 85 -2.04 -14.46 8.61
CA ASN A 85 -1.41 -14.47 9.93
C ASN A 85 -2.38 -13.86 10.95
N PRO A 86 -2.77 -14.59 12.00
CA PRO A 86 -3.67 -14.09 13.05
C PRO A 86 -3.20 -12.80 13.72
N GLU A 87 -1.89 -12.59 13.83
CA GLU A 87 -1.33 -11.36 14.40
C GLU A 87 -1.69 -10.10 13.60
N SER A 88 -1.84 -10.23 12.26
CA SER A 88 -2.33 -9.13 11.42
C SER A 88 -3.76 -8.75 11.76
N GLU A 89 -4.60 -9.74 12.06
CA GLU A 89 -5.99 -9.53 12.44
C GLU A 89 -6.09 -8.91 13.84
N THR A 90 -5.30 -9.39 14.80
CA THR A 90 -5.19 -8.79 16.13
C THR A 90 -4.79 -7.32 16.04
N SER A 91 -3.75 -6.99 15.28
CA SER A 91 -3.31 -5.60 15.09
C SER A 91 -4.39 -4.73 14.41
N PHE A 92 -5.14 -5.30 13.47
CA PHE A 92 -6.28 -4.60 12.84
C PHE A 92 -7.38 -4.29 13.85
N ILE A 93 -7.79 -5.27 14.65
CA ILE A 93 -8.84 -5.11 15.66
C ILE A 93 -8.43 -4.06 16.69
N GLU A 94 -7.23 -4.18 17.26
CA GLU A 94 -6.71 -3.23 18.23
C GLU A 94 -6.62 -1.80 17.69
N PHE A 95 -6.23 -1.65 16.41
CA PHE A 95 -6.22 -0.35 15.79
C PHE A 95 -7.63 0.21 15.64
N MET A 96 -8.60 -0.59 15.22
CA MET A 96 -9.99 -0.16 15.11
C MET A 96 -10.59 0.21 16.47
N GLU A 97 -10.33 -0.55 17.52
CA GLU A 97 -10.74 -0.20 18.89
C GLU A 97 -10.13 1.15 19.33
N ARG A 98 -8.86 1.38 18.99
CA ARG A 98 -8.21 2.66 19.26
C ARG A 98 -8.87 3.82 18.49
N VAL A 99 -9.24 3.60 17.22
CA VAL A 99 -10.01 4.56 16.43
C VAL A 99 -11.34 4.87 17.13
N MET A 100 -12.07 3.83 17.55
CA MET A 100 -13.36 4.01 18.22
C MET A 100 -13.23 4.80 19.53
N ALA A 101 -12.18 4.57 20.30
CA ALA A 101 -11.91 5.25 21.57
C ALA A 101 -11.41 6.71 21.40
N THR A 102 -10.84 7.08 20.24
CA THR A 102 -10.20 8.40 20.04
C THR A 102 -11.21 9.40 19.46
N PRO A 103 -11.55 10.49 20.15
CA PRO A 103 -12.38 11.56 19.60
C PRO A 103 -11.74 12.22 18.37
N GLY A 104 -12.55 12.68 17.42
CA GLY A 104 -12.07 13.40 16.24
C GLY A 104 -11.32 12.57 15.20
N VAL A 105 -11.33 11.24 15.33
CA VAL A 105 -10.80 10.31 14.34
C VAL A 105 -11.95 9.67 13.57
N LYS A 106 -11.83 9.62 12.26
CA LYS A 106 -12.76 8.96 11.34
C LYS A 106 -12.01 7.97 10.45
N ALA A 107 -12.50 6.74 10.37
CA ALA A 107 -11.89 5.69 9.55
C ALA A 107 -12.69 5.45 8.26
N VAL A 108 -11.99 5.41 7.13
CA VAL A 108 -12.53 4.86 5.89
C VAL A 108 -12.01 3.42 5.78
N LEU A 109 -12.90 2.48 6.06
CA LEU A 109 -12.61 1.05 6.05
C LEU A 109 -12.84 0.47 4.66
N LEU A 110 -11.83 -0.20 4.12
CA LEU A 110 -11.83 -0.80 2.79
C LEU A 110 -11.73 -2.32 2.85
N PRO A 111 -12.80 -3.04 3.08
CA PRO A 111 -12.81 -4.50 2.99
C PRO A 111 -12.38 -4.96 1.58
N ARG A 112 -11.78 -6.14 1.47
CA ARG A 112 -11.33 -6.69 0.18
C ARG A 112 -12.50 -7.18 -0.69
N ASN A 113 -13.54 -7.67 -0.04
CA ASN A 113 -14.74 -8.18 -0.67
C ASN A 113 -15.93 -8.08 0.30
N LYS A 114 -17.11 -8.38 -0.21
CA LYS A 114 -18.36 -8.36 0.58
C LYS A 114 -18.38 -9.38 1.73
N ALA A 115 -17.73 -10.53 1.56
CA ALA A 115 -17.65 -11.54 2.62
C ALA A 115 -16.87 -10.99 3.83
N GLN A 116 -15.72 -10.36 3.58
CA GLN A 116 -14.95 -9.70 4.64
C GLN A 116 -15.73 -8.55 5.29
N GLU A 117 -16.43 -7.73 4.50
CA GLU A 117 -17.28 -6.68 5.05
C GLU A 117 -18.36 -7.25 5.97
N SER A 118 -19.07 -8.28 5.52
CA SER A 118 -20.13 -8.92 6.29
C SER A 118 -19.58 -9.55 7.57
N HIS A 119 -18.42 -10.19 7.51
CA HIS A 119 -17.74 -10.75 8.66
C HIS A 119 -17.41 -9.67 9.70
N ILE A 120 -16.81 -8.56 9.27
CA ILE A 120 -16.45 -7.44 10.16
C ILE A 120 -17.70 -6.83 10.79
N ARG A 121 -18.76 -6.59 10.03
CA ARG A 121 -20.02 -6.04 10.55
C ARG A 121 -20.70 -6.95 11.56
N ALA A 122 -20.64 -8.27 11.35
CA ALA A 122 -21.23 -9.24 12.26
C ALA A 122 -20.48 -9.36 13.59
N ASN A 123 -19.14 -9.26 13.56
CA ASN A 123 -18.32 -9.42 14.77
C ASN A 123 -18.13 -8.11 15.55
N TRP A 124 -18.15 -6.97 14.86
CA TRP A 124 -17.95 -5.64 15.48
C TRP A 124 -19.05 -4.65 15.05
N PRO A 125 -20.34 -4.93 15.32
CA PRO A 125 -21.45 -4.08 14.89
C PRO A 125 -21.35 -2.64 15.44
N LYS A 126 -20.83 -2.46 16.64
CA LYS A 126 -20.65 -1.16 17.29
C LYS A 126 -19.79 -0.18 16.51
N TRP A 127 -18.86 -0.65 15.67
CA TRP A 127 -18.04 0.24 14.83
C TRP A 127 -18.89 1.01 13.82
N PHE A 128 -20.07 0.49 13.49
CA PHE A 128 -20.95 1.03 12.44
C PHE A 128 -22.21 1.72 13.01
N GLU A 129 -22.31 1.89 14.33
CA GLU A 129 -23.41 2.59 15.02
C GLU A 129 -23.25 4.11 14.99
N GLY A 130 -22.70 4.67 13.95
CA GLY A 130 -22.48 6.12 13.83
C GLY A 130 -21.81 6.45 12.50
N ASP A 131 -21.14 7.59 12.47
CA ASP A 131 -20.46 8.10 11.29
C ASP A 131 -18.93 7.98 11.36
N LYS A 132 -18.41 7.35 12.40
CA LYS A 132 -16.98 7.25 12.69
C LYS A 132 -16.25 6.27 11.76
N VAL A 133 -16.93 5.21 11.34
CA VAL A 133 -16.41 4.22 10.39
C VAL A 133 -17.25 4.24 9.12
N ILE A 134 -16.62 4.63 8.02
CA ILE A 134 -17.22 4.70 6.70
C ILE A 134 -16.74 3.53 5.88
N VAL A 135 -17.66 2.75 5.30
CA VAL A 135 -17.36 1.80 4.23
C VAL A 135 -17.93 2.37 2.94
N PRO A 136 -17.11 2.70 1.94
CA PRO A 136 -17.61 3.22 0.68
C PRO A 136 -18.59 2.25 0.00
N LYS A 137 -19.74 2.74 -0.43
CA LYS A 137 -20.77 1.91 -1.08
C LYS A 137 -20.39 1.47 -2.50
N GLN A 138 -19.46 2.21 -3.13
CA GLN A 138 -18.96 1.95 -4.47
C GLN A 138 -17.43 1.97 -4.45
N ALA A 139 -16.82 1.44 -5.51
CA ALA A 139 -15.39 1.55 -5.71
C ALA A 139 -14.98 3.04 -5.76
N VAL A 140 -13.94 3.37 -5.02
CA VAL A 140 -13.37 4.73 -4.97
C VAL A 140 -12.00 4.72 -5.61
N ASP A 141 -11.58 5.87 -6.13
CA ASP A 141 -10.19 6.06 -6.56
C ASP A 141 -9.26 5.93 -5.35
N GLY A 142 -8.39 4.91 -5.39
CA GLY A 142 -7.50 4.58 -4.28
C GLY A 142 -6.50 5.68 -3.96
N LEU A 143 -5.86 6.26 -4.98
CA LEU A 143 -4.89 7.35 -4.78
C LEU A 143 -5.57 8.59 -4.21
N ASN A 144 -6.77 8.89 -4.70
CA ASN A 144 -7.52 10.05 -4.22
C ASN A 144 -7.97 9.86 -2.77
N LEU A 145 -8.43 8.67 -2.40
CA LEU A 145 -8.75 8.36 -1.01
C LEU A 145 -7.52 8.48 -0.10
N LEU A 146 -6.39 7.91 -0.51
CA LEU A 146 -5.14 8.03 0.22
C LEU A 146 -4.76 9.49 0.42
N TRP A 147 -4.85 10.30 -0.65
CA TRP A 147 -4.54 11.74 -0.55
C TRP A 147 -5.38 12.47 0.48
N HIS A 148 -6.65 12.13 0.62
CA HIS A 148 -7.54 12.73 1.61
C HIS A 148 -7.35 12.17 3.02
N SER A 149 -6.52 11.15 3.19
CA SER A 149 -6.20 10.57 4.50
C SER A 149 -5.04 11.28 5.17
N ASP A 150 -5.06 11.34 6.50
CA ASP A 150 -3.95 11.84 7.30
C ASP A 150 -2.93 10.73 7.59
N LEU A 151 -3.39 9.49 7.62
CA LEU A 151 -2.53 8.30 7.71
C LEU A 151 -3.25 7.07 7.13
N VAL A 152 -2.46 6.03 6.88
CA VAL A 152 -2.94 4.75 6.33
C VAL A 152 -2.49 3.61 7.24
N VAL A 153 -3.44 2.73 7.60
CA VAL A 153 -3.15 1.47 8.30
C VAL A 153 -3.63 0.32 7.43
N SER A 154 -2.74 -0.51 6.94
CA SER A 154 -3.10 -1.47 5.91
C SER A 154 -2.35 -2.81 6.03
N GLY A 155 -3.10 -3.90 5.86
CA GLY A 155 -2.58 -5.25 5.65
C GLY A 155 -2.29 -5.59 4.18
N GLY A 156 -2.12 -4.59 3.29
CA GLY A 156 -1.90 -4.79 1.85
C GLY A 156 -0.69 -4.06 1.30
N GLY A 157 0.11 -4.73 0.47
CA GLY A 157 1.36 -4.18 -0.07
C GLY A 157 1.17 -2.97 -0.99
N THR A 158 0.33 -3.07 -2.02
CA THR A 158 0.15 -1.99 -3.03
C THR A 158 -0.31 -0.68 -2.38
N MET A 159 -1.35 -0.71 -1.56
CA MET A 159 -1.86 0.49 -0.90
C MET A 159 -0.82 1.16 0.00
N ASN A 160 -0.02 0.37 0.70
CA ASN A 160 1.07 0.88 1.53
C ASN A 160 2.13 1.62 0.69
N ARG A 161 2.49 1.06 -0.46
CA ARG A 161 3.48 1.65 -1.36
C ARG A 161 2.95 2.90 -2.06
N GLU A 162 1.68 2.89 -2.48
CA GLU A 162 0.99 4.05 -3.03
C GLU A 162 0.96 5.21 -2.02
N ALA A 163 0.60 4.92 -0.77
CA ALA A 163 0.61 5.92 0.29
C ALA A 163 2.02 6.46 0.56
N ALA A 164 3.03 5.57 0.60
CA ALA A 164 4.42 5.97 0.76
C ALA A 164 4.92 6.84 -0.40
N ALA A 165 4.56 6.52 -1.66
CA ALA A 165 4.89 7.30 -2.85
C ALA A 165 4.22 8.69 -2.84
N LEU A 166 3.03 8.80 -2.27
CA LEU A 166 2.32 10.08 -2.06
C LEU A 166 2.81 10.85 -0.81
N GLY A 167 3.78 10.32 -0.06
CA GLY A 167 4.28 10.96 1.16
C GLY A 167 3.30 10.95 2.33
N ILE A 168 2.36 10.00 2.34
CA ILE A 168 1.36 9.86 3.39
C ILE A 168 1.91 8.91 4.47
N PRO A 169 1.78 9.22 5.77
CA PRO A 169 2.16 8.32 6.85
C PRO A 169 1.52 6.94 6.71
N VAL A 170 2.33 5.90 6.67
CA VAL A 170 1.91 4.52 6.42
C VAL A 170 2.34 3.60 7.56
N TYR A 171 1.40 2.83 8.05
CA TYR A 171 1.60 1.80 9.06
C TYR A 171 1.13 0.45 8.51
N SER A 172 2.08 -0.44 8.24
CA SER A 172 1.80 -1.76 7.70
C SER A 172 1.55 -2.76 8.82
N ILE A 173 0.34 -3.30 8.87
CA ILE A 173 -0.04 -4.42 9.74
C ILE A 173 0.11 -5.77 9.03
N PHE A 174 0.78 -5.83 7.89
CA PHE A 174 1.04 -7.05 7.15
C PHE A 174 2.08 -7.90 7.90
N ARG A 175 1.73 -9.15 8.23
CA ARG A 175 2.56 -10.10 8.98
C ARG A 175 3.01 -11.30 8.13
N GLY A 176 2.88 -11.21 6.82
CA GLY A 176 3.49 -12.16 5.89
C GLY A 176 4.98 -11.88 5.69
N LYS A 177 5.59 -12.60 4.75
CA LYS A 177 7.00 -12.40 4.40
C LYS A 177 7.19 -11.02 3.76
N SER A 178 7.88 -10.13 4.46
CA SER A 178 8.14 -8.77 3.99
C SER A 178 9.04 -8.76 2.75
N GLY A 179 8.62 -8.05 1.70
CA GLY A 179 9.40 -7.90 0.47
C GLY A 179 10.54 -6.88 0.61
N ALA A 180 11.49 -6.91 -0.32
CA ALA A 180 12.63 -5.98 -0.33
C ALA A 180 12.20 -4.53 -0.49
N VAL A 181 11.13 -4.28 -1.27
CA VAL A 181 10.56 -2.93 -1.43
C VAL A 181 10.02 -2.41 -0.11
N ASP A 182 9.27 -3.23 0.65
CA ASP A 182 8.70 -2.79 1.93
C ASP A 182 9.80 -2.53 2.97
N ARG A 183 10.84 -3.38 3.01
CA ARG A 183 12.03 -3.15 3.86
C ARG A 183 12.81 -1.89 3.47
N HIS A 184 12.90 -1.60 2.17
CA HIS A 184 13.50 -0.37 1.68
C HIS A 184 12.71 0.87 2.14
N LEU A 185 11.38 0.85 1.97
CA LEU A 185 10.51 1.95 2.42
C LEU A 185 10.59 2.15 3.94
N GLN A 186 10.73 1.08 4.71
CA GLN A 186 10.95 1.16 6.16
C GLN A 186 12.30 1.83 6.48
N LYS A 187 13.38 1.42 5.81
CA LYS A 187 14.72 2.03 5.96
C LYS A 187 14.71 3.52 5.61
N GLU A 188 13.98 3.89 4.57
CA GLU A 188 13.78 5.28 4.15
C GLU A 188 12.78 6.06 5.04
N ARG A 189 12.27 5.44 6.11
CA ARG A 189 11.25 6.01 7.01
C ARG A 189 9.95 6.44 6.30
N LYS A 190 9.67 5.85 5.15
CA LYS A 190 8.44 6.07 4.38
C LYS A 190 7.31 5.10 4.77
N MET A 191 7.62 4.09 5.58
CA MET A 191 6.67 3.09 6.09
C MET A 191 7.10 2.63 7.47
N VAL A 192 6.13 2.42 8.36
CA VAL A 192 6.36 1.83 9.69
C VAL A 192 5.74 0.44 9.70
N LEU A 193 6.52 -0.58 10.08
CA LEU A 193 6.01 -1.93 10.29
C LEU A 193 5.46 -2.07 11.72
N ILE A 194 4.23 -2.52 11.81
CA ILE A 194 3.54 -2.84 13.07
C ILE A 194 3.70 -4.34 13.29
N GLU A 195 4.54 -4.71 14.22
CA GLU A 195 4.95 -6.10 14.44
C GLU A 195 4.32 -6.73 15.67
N THR A 196 3.83 -5.91 16.59
CA THR A 196 3.19 -6.34 17.83
C THR A 196 1.97 -5.49 18.14
N SER A 197 1.10 -5.99 19.02
CA SER A 197 0.01 -5.22 19.63
C SER A 197 0.48 -3.92 20.28
N ALA A 198 1.61 -3.97 20.97
CA ALA A 198 2.20 -2.78 21.58
C ALA A 198 2.59 -1.71 20.55
N ASP A 199 2.99 -2.12 19.34
CA ASP A 199 3.32 -1.19 18.26
C ASP A 199 2.11 -0.39 17.79
N VAL A 200 0.93 -0.96 17.83
CA VAL A 200 -0.32 -0.25 17.48
C VAL A 200 -0.49 0.97 18.37
N GLN A 201 -0.18 0.85 19.66
CA GLN A 201 -0.28 1.95 20.60
C GLN A 201 0.90 2.92 20.52
N ASN A 202 2.12 2.39 20.37
CA ASN A 202 3.33 3.17 20.54
C ASN A 202 3.85 3.80 19.25
N LYS A 203 3.60 3.16 18.08
CA LYS A 203 4.16 3.61 16.79
C LYS A 203 3.16 4.38 15.94
N ILE A 204 1.85 4.05 15.99
CA ILE A 204 0.86 4.72 15.16
C ILE A 204 0.52 6.10 15.76
N LEU A 205 0.76 7.14 15.00
CA LEU A 205 0.46 8.51 15.41
C LEU A 205 -0.87 8.95 14.79
N LEU A 206 -1.91 9.07 15.61
CA LEU A 206 -3.20 9.63 15.20
C LEU A 206 -3.12 11.16 15.23
N GLN A 207 -2.61 11.73 14.14
CA GLN A 207 -2.46 13.18 13.99
C GLN A 207 -2.77 13.61 12.56
N ARG A 208 -3.18 14.86 12.41
CA ARG A 208 -3.38 15.45 11.10
C ARG A 208 -2.04 15.68 10.42
N ARG A 209 -1.96 15.37 9.12
CA ARG A 209 -0.81 15.73 8.31
C ARG A 209 -0.97 17.10 7.67
N ASP A 210 0.12 17.76 7.39
CA ASP A 210 0.11 18.91 6.50
C ASP A 210 -0.01 18.43 5.04
N ARG A 211 -1.18 18.64 4.45
CA ARG A 211 -1.47 18.25 3.05
C ARG A 211 -0.81 19.18 2.03
N ASN A 212 -0.34 20.36 2.46
CA ASN A 212 0.37 21.31 1.61
C ASN A 212 1.88 21.02 1.59
N ALA A 213 2.39 20.26 2.54
CA ALA A 213 3.74 19.70 2.44
C ALA A 213 3.71 18.77 1.21
N ALA A 214 4.15 19.31 0.07
CA ALA A 214 4.12 18.68 -1.22
C ALA A 214 4.52 17.21 -1.11
N ALA A 215 3.76 16.32 -1.72
CA ALA A 215 4.31 15.06 -2.16
C ALA A 215 5.62 15.44 -2.86
N ASN A 216 6.75 15.19 -2.20
CA ASN A 216 8.05 15.40 -2.82
C ASN A 216 8.02 14.59 -4.09
N GLY A 217 7.76 15.28 -5.21
CA GLY A 217 7.70 14.66 -6.51
C GLY A 217 9.01 13.92 -6.70
N GLY A 218 9.03 12.65 -6.31
CA GLY A 218 10.13 11.76 -6.56
C GLY A 218 10.46 11.91 -8.03
N ALA A 219 11.73 12.08 -8.35
CA ALA A 219 12.15 12.23 -9.74
C ALA A 219 11.46 11.11 -10.53
N ARG A 220 10.91 11.41 -11.73
CA ARG A 220 10.28 10.45 -12.66
C ARG A 220 11.27 9.39 -13.19
N SER A 221 12.27 9.04 -12.36
CA SER A 221 13.30 8.09 -12.69
C SER A 221 12.76 6.71 -12.98
N ALA A 222 11.77 6.25 -12.20
CA ALA A 222 11.20 4.91 -12.37
C ALA A 222 10.57 4.73 -13.77
N LEU A 223 9.73 5.68 -14.22
CA LEU A 223 9.12 5.61 -15.54
C LEU A 223 10.19 5.66 -16.65
N SER A 224 11.12 6.62 -16.58
CA SER A 224 12.19 6.79 -17.57
C SER A 224 13.08 5.55 -17.63
N ASP A 225 13.47 4.99 -16.49
CA ASP A 225 14.30 3.80 -16.42
C ASP A 225 13.56 2.58 -17.02
N ILE A 226 12.30 2.37 -16.66
CA ILE A 226 11.49 1.24 -17.19
C ILE A 226 11.32 1.36 -18.69
N VAL A 227 11.01 2.54 -19.22
CA VAL A 227 10.85 2.77 -20.65
C VAL A 227 12.19 2.50 -21.38
N GLY A 228 13.29 3.04 -20.87
CA GLY A 228 14.62 2.81 -21.42
C GLY A 228 15.02 1.32 -21.46
N GLU A 229 14.71 0.57 -20.39
CA GLU A 229 14.98 -0.88 -20.35
C GLU A 229 14.09 -1.66 -21.33
N VAL A 230 12.82 -1.28 -21.48
CA VAL A 230 11.92 -1.90 -22.49
C VAL A 230 12.44 -1.63 -23.90
N GLU A 231 12.81 -0.40 -24.23
CA GLU A 231 13.39 -0.07 -25.53
C GLU A 231 14.68 -0.84 -25.80
N GLY A 232 15.56 -0.94 -24.80
CA GLY A 232 16.81 -1.71 -24.90
C GLY A 232 16.55 -3.18 -25.19
N ILE A 233 15.56 -3.79 -24.53
CA ILE A 233 15.13 -5.18 -24.77
C ILE A 233 14.62 -5.36 -26.19
N VAL A 234 13.74 -4.47 -26.66
CA VAL A 234 13.17 -4.55 -28.02
C VAL A 234 14.27 -4.44 -29.07
N ARG A 235 15.19 -3.48 -28.94
CA ARG A 235 16.33 -3.31 -29.87
C ARG A 235 17.26 -4.52 -29.90
N ALA A 236 17.49 -5.18 -28.76
CA ALA A 236 18.32 -6.37 -28.67
C ALA A 236 17.67 -7.60 -29.33
N ASP A 237 16.34 -7.72 -29.24
CA ASP A 237 15.58 -8.84 -29.83
C ASP A 237 15.35 -8.65 -31.34
N CYS A 238 15.27 -7.41 -31.86
CA CYS A 238 15.13 -7.14 -33.29
C CYS A 238 16.45 -7.35 -34.07
N ARG A 239 17.59 -7.49 -33.39
CA ARG A 239 18.89 -7.72 -34.04
C ARG A 239 19.25 -9.21 -34.16
N LYS A 240 18.40 -10.09 -33.71
CA LYS A 240 18.52 -11.56 -33.81
C LYS A 240 17.55 -12.13 -34.84
#